data_fc87b7c2e80556a0a5a17badd2ac54ba
#
_entry.id   fc87b7c2e80556a0a5a17badd2ac54ba
#
_cell.length_a   1.000
_cell.length_b   1.000
_cell.length_c   1.000
_cell.angle_alpha   90.00
_cell.angle_beta   90.00
_cell.angle_gamma   90.00
#
_symmetry.space_group_name_H-M   'P 1'
#
loop_
_entity.id
_entity.type
_entity.pdbx_description
1 polymer ?
#
loop_
_entity_poly.entity_id
_entity_poly.type
_entity_poly.pdbx_seq_one_letter_code
_entity_poly.pdbx_strand_id
1 'polypeptide(L)'
;MHRMSRSLELNRASWNERAPLHAASKDYEVERFVAEAGHLSEVVRFDLPRLGDIHGLRTVHLQCHIGTDTLSLARLGADICGLDFSAASLAQARDLAERCGAGIAYVEADVYQAAQVLPAAGFDLVYTGIGALCWLPSIERWAQAVAALLKPGGRLFLRDGHPMLMAVNEDHEDRLQLEYPYFECEAPTVWISDQTYVDTEQALTQTETHEWNHGLGEVITALLRNGLRITALEEHQSIPWEALPGQMTLGDDGEWRLIEAPWRLPLSYTLQAIKV
;
A
#
# COMPACT_ATOMS: atom_id res chain seq x y z
N MET A 1 14.66 -18.95 8.07
CA MET A 1 13.31 -19.01 8.65
C MET A 1 13.12 -18.16 9.92
N HIS A 2 13.97 -18.28 10.96
CA HIS A 2 13.77 -17.54 12.24
C HIS A 2 13.83 -15.99 12.11
N ARG A 3 14.67 -15.42 11.24
CA ARG A 3 14.78 -13.96 11.07
C ARG A 3 13.55 -13.34 10.39
N MET A 4 13.01 -13.97 9.35
CA MET A 4 11.82 -13.45 8.64
C MET A 4 10.56 -13.48 9.52
N SER A 5 10.41 -14.50 10.39
CA SER A 5 9.27 -14.54 11.32
C SER A 5 9.33 -13.39 12.34
N ARG A 6 10.54 -13.05 12.82
CA ARG A 6 10.72 -11.94 13.77
C ARG A 6 10.37 -10.58 13.14
N SER A 7 10.83 -10.31 11.92
CA SER A 7 10.51 -9.04 11.23
C SER A 7 9.00 -8.88 11.02
N LEU A 8 8.33 -9.95 10.60
CA LEU A 8 6.88 -9.95 10.44
C LEU A 8 6.15 -9.71 11.76
N GLU A 9 6.63 -10.29 12.87
CA GLU A 9 6.06 -10.11 14.21
C GLU A 9 6.23 -8.65 14.69
N LEU A 10 7.41 -8.06 14.51
CA LEU A 10 7.70 -6.66 14.84
C LEU A 10 6.81 -5.71 14.04
N ASN A 11 6.78 -5.86 12.72
CA ASN A 11 5.95 -5.03 11.85
C ASN A 11 4.47 -5.16 12.19
N ARG A 12 3.98 -6.39 12.45
CA ARG A 12 2.59 -6.61 12.85
C ARG A 12 2.26 -5.95 14.19
N ALA A 13 3.16 -6.02 15.17
CA ALA A 13 2.97 -5.37 16.46
C ALA A 13 2.91 -3.84 16.31
N SER A 14 3.79 -3.26 15.51
CA SER A 14 3.80 -1.83 15.19
C SER A 14 2.51 -1.41 14.46
N TRP A 15 2.06 -2.16 13.44
CA TRP A 15 0.83 -1.86 12.72
C TRP A 15 -0.43 -2.04 13.58
N ASN A 16 -0.45 -2.99 14.52
CA ASN A 16 -1.54 -3.12 15.48
C ASN A 16 -1.65 -1.90 16.41
N GLU A 17 -0.53 -1.29 16.78
CA GLU A 17 -0.52 -0.08 17.61
C GLU A 17 -0.89 1.17 16.81
N ARG A 18 -0.42 1.29 15.56
CA ARG A 18 -0.71 2.42 14.66
C ARG A 18 -2.16 2.49 14.21
N ALA A 19 -2.81 1.36 13.98
CA ALA A 19 -4.12 1.31 13.35
C ALA A 19 -5.20 2.18 14.03
N PRO A 20 -5.40 2.14 15.37
CA PRO A 20 -6.38 3.03 16.01
C PRO A 20 -6.00 4.52 15.93
N LEU A 21 -4.69 4.85 15.92
CA LEU A 21 -4.22 6.23 15.76
C LEU A 21 -4.53 6.75 14.36
N HIS A 22 -4.28 5.92 13.36
CA HIS A 22 -4.58 6.22 11.96
C HIS A 22 -6.08 6.43 11.76
N ALA A 23 -6.92 5.54 12.32
CA ALA A 23 -8.37 5.67 12.21
C ALA A 23 -8.92 6.93 12.90
N ALA A 24 -8.26 7.42 13.95
CA ALA A 24 -8.63 8.63 14.66
C ALA A 24 -8.04 9.92 14.04
N SER A 25 -7.08 9.79 13.12
CA SER A 25 -6.43 10.94 12.51
C SER A 25 -7.32 11.65 11.50
N LYS A 26 -6.99 12.91 11.22
CA LYS A 26 -7.64 13.71 10.18
C LYS A 26 -7.28 13.24 8.78
N ASP A 27 -6.11 12.61 8.61
CA ASP A 27 -5.57 12.21 7.31
C ASP A 27 -6.37 11.09 6.67
N TYR A 28 -6.96 10.21 7.48
CA TYR A 28 -7.80 9.11 7.00
C TYR A 28 -9.28 9.46 6.85
N GLU A 29 -9.71 10.64 7.30
CA GLU A 29 -11.07 11.19 7.13
C GLU A 29 -12.21 10.19 7.44
N VAL A 30 -12.03 9.27 8.42
CA VAL A 30 -12.99 8.19 8.75
C VAL A 30 -14.40 8.73 8.97
N GLU A 31 -14.55 9.83 9.69
CA GLU A 31 -15.87 10.44 9.95
C GLU A 31 -16.52 11.00 8.67
N ARG A 32 -15.71 11.45 7.73
CA ARG A 32 -16.20 11.91 6.43
C ARG A 32 -16.71 10.75 5.56
N PHE A 33 -16.03 9.59 5.62
CA PHE A 33 -16.56 8.38 4.98
C PHE A 33 -17.95 8.01 5.50
N VAL A 34 -18.19 8.16 6.80
CA VAL A 34 -19.49 7.86 7.40
C VAL A 34 -20.54 8.90 7.00
N ALA A 35 -20.17 10.19 6.97
CA ALA A 35 -21.08 11.29 6.68
C ALA A 35 -21.45 11.40 5.19
N GLU A 36 -20.53 11.06 4.29
CA GLU A 36 -20.67 11.27 2.86
C GLU A 36 -20.58 9.92 2.09
N ALA A 37 -21.71 9.38 1.68
CA ALA A 37 -21.79 8.08 0.99
C ALA A 37 -20.98 8.01 -0.33
N GLY A 38 -20.70 9.15 -0.96
CA GLY A 38 -19.90 9.23 -2.19
C GLY A 38 -18.42 9.57 -1.96
N HIS A 39 -17.98 9.75 -0.70
CA HIS A 39 -16.59 10.08 -0.41
C HIS A 39 -15.66 8.93 -0.77
N LEU A 40 -14.53 9.23 -1.41
CA LEU A 40 -13.45 8.31 -1.74
C LEU A 40 -12.15 8.80 -1.10
N SER A 41 -11.27 7.88 -0.74
CA SER A 41 -9.92 8.22 -0.28
C SER A 41 -9.14 8.99 -1.35
N GLU A 42 -8.18 9.79 -0.93
CA GLU A 42 -7.32 10.53 -1.86
C GLU A 42 -6.50 9.58 -2.74
N VAL A 43 -6.03 8.47 -2.17
CA VAL A 43 -5.32 7.42 -2.90
C VAL A 43 -6.19 6.89 -4.05
N VAL A 44 -7.41 6.45 -3.79
CA VAL A 44 -8.29 5.93 -4.84
C VAL A 44 -8.72 7.02 -5.82
N ARG A 45 -8.92 8.27 -5.38
CA ARG A 45 -9.18 9.40 -6.29
C ARG A 45 -8.04 9.63 -7.29
N PHE A 46 -6.80 9.54 -6.82
CA PHE A 46 -5.63 9.63 -7.69
C PHE A 46 -5.58 8.49 -8.71
N ASP A 47 -5.99 7.30 -8.31
CA ASP A 47 -5.96 6.10 -9.15
C ASP A 47 -7.08 6.06 -10.22
N LEU A 48 -8.20 6.77 -10.00
CA LEU A 48 -9.38 6.72 -10.88
C LEU A 48 -9.08 6.82 -12.39
N PRO A 49 -8.26 7.75 -12.88
CA PRO A 49 -7.99 7.88 -14.32
C PRO A 49 -7.32 6.65 -14.94
N ARG A 50 -6.66 5.82 -14.10
CA ARG A 50 -5.87 4.65 -14.49
C ARG A 50 -6.56 3.35 -14.16
N LEU A 51 -7.39 3.35 -13.13
CA LEU A 51 -8.07 2.15 -12.61
C LEU A 51 -9.10 1.59 -13.60
N GLY A 52 -9.73 2.46 -14.38
CA GLY A 52 -10.81 2.07 -15.29
C GLY A 52 -12.08 1.61 -14.55
N ASP A 53 -13.01 1.03 -15.28
CA ASP A 53 -14.24 0.50 -14.69
C ASP A 53 -13.97 -0.79 -13.91
N ILE A 54 -14.39 -0.79 -12.64
CA ILE A 54 -14.27 -1.94 -11.73
C ILE A 54 -15.63 -2.44 -11.24
N HIS A 55 -16.73 -1.86 -11.74
CA HIS A 55 -18.07 -2.25 -11.35
C HIS A 55 -18.33 -3.74 -11.60
N GLY A 56 -18.74 -4.45 -10.55
CA GLY A 56 -19.04 -5.89 -10.60
C GLY A 56 -17.81 -6.80 -10.67
N LEU A 57 -16.58 -6.25 -10.70
CA LEU A 57 -15.37 -7.06 -10.67
C LEU A 57 -15.17 -7.67 -9.27
N ARG A 58 -14.92 -8.97 -9.23
CA ARG A 58 -14.50 -9.64 -8.00
C ARG A 58 -13.08 -9.23 -7.68
N THR A 59 -12.90 -8.49 -6.60
CA THR A 59 -11.68 -7.77 -6.27
C THR A 59 -11.15 -8.19 -4.90
N VAL A 60 -9.83 -8.22 -4.75
CA VAL A 60 -9.16 -8.28 -3.45
C VAL A 60 -8.20 -7.10 -3.32
N HIS A 61 -8.29 -6.42 -2.17
CA HIS A 61 -7.30 -5.42 -1.76
C HIS A 61 -6.31 -6.07 -0.80
N LEU A 62 -5.06 -6.23 -1.24
CA LEU A 62 -3.98 -6.78 -0.42
C LEU A 62 -3.35 -5.69 0.45
N GLN A 63 -3.06 -6.04 1.72
CA GLN A 63 -2.49 -5.13 2.71
C GLN A 63 -3.37 -3.88 2.90
N CYS A 64 -4.67 -4.14 3.15
CA CYS A 64 -5.73 -3.14 3.08
C CYS A 64 -5.82 -2.18 4.27
N HIS A 65 -4.97 -2.35 5.28
CA HIS A 65 -4.90 -1.50 6.47
C HIS A 65 -6.28 -1.29 7.12
N ILE A 66 -6.66 -0.05 7.46
CA ILE A 66 -7.95 0.31 8.07
C ILE A 66 -9.13 0.40 7.08
N GLY A 67 -8.91 0.01 5.81
CA GLY A 67 -9.97 -0.26 4.85
C GLY A 67 -10.61 0.95 4.15
N THR A 68 -10.06 2.15 4.27
CA THR A 68 -10.59 3.35 3.59
C THR A 68 -10.56 3.22 2.07
N ASP A 69 -9.46 2.70 1.50
CA ASP A 69 -9.35 2.43 0.06
C ASP A 69 -10.24 1.26 -0.35
N THR A 70 -10.33 0.20 0.49
CA THR A 70 -11.24 -0.92 0.24
C THR A 70 -12.68 -0.46 0.14
N LEU A 71 -13.11 0.41 1.07
CA LEU A 71 -14.45 1.00 1.04
C LEU A 71 -14.65 1.89 -0.19
N SER A 72 -13.62 2.66 -0.57
CA SER A 72 -13.65 3.49 -1.78
C SER A 72 -13.87 2.65 -3.05
N LEU A 73 -13.15 1.53 -3.19
CA LEU A 73 -13.31 0.60 -4.30
C LEU A 73 -14.70 -0.08 -4.28
N ALA A 74 -15.23 -0.42 -3.10
CA ALA A 74 -16.61 -0.92 -2.97
C ALA A 74 -17.64 0.11 -3.43
N ARG A 75 -17.46 1.41 -3.12
CA ARG A 75 -18.30 2.52 -3.57
C ARG A 75 -18.25 2.73 -5.08
N LEU A 76 -17.16 2.34 -5.72
CA LEU A 76 -17.03 2.30 -7.19
C LEU A 76 -17.70 1.05 -7.80
N GLY A 77 -18.33 0.19 -6.99
CA GLY A 77 -19.11 -0.95 -7.42
C GLY A 77 -18.35 -2.26 -7.50
N ALA A 78 -17.13 -2.36 -6.99
CA ALA A 78 -16.41 -3.63 -6.93
C ALA A 78 -17.05 -4.60 -5.90
N ASP A 79 -17.11 -5.89 -6.24
CA ASP A 79 -17.34 -6.99 -5.28
C ASP A 79 -16.00 -7.30 -4.58
N ILE A 80 -15.75 -6.64 -3.46
CA ILE A 80 -14.40 -6.56 -2.87
C ILE A 80 -14.29 -7.21 -1.49
N CYS A 81 -13.16 -7.85 -1.24
CA CYS A 81 -12.68 -8.18 0.11
C CYS A 81 -11.30 -7.55 0.36
N GLY A 82 -10.99 -7.30 1.64
CA GLY A 82 -9.69 -6.83 2.09
C GLY A 82 -8.90 -7.94 2.79
N LEU A 83 -7.58 -7.93 2.65
CA LEU A 83 -6.66 -8.79 3.39
C LEU A 83 -5.58 -7.95 4.04
N ASP A 84 -5.33 -8.20 5.32
CA ASP A 84 -4.22 -7.60 6.08
C ASP A 84 -3.74 -8.56 7.17
N PHE A 85 -2.50 -8.41 7.61
CA PHE A 85 -1.95 -9.23 8.69
C PHE A 85 -2.20 -8.63 10.09
N SER A 86 -2.61 -7.36 10.17
CA SER A 86 -2.90 -6.64 11.41
C SER A 86 -4.36 -6.83 11.82
N ALA A 87 -4.58 -7.55 12.91
CA ALA A 87 -5.92 -7.71 13.49
C ALA A 87 -6.55 -6.37 13.90
N ALA A 88 -5.74 -5.43 14.40
CA ALA A 88 -6.21 -4.11 14.79
C ALA A 88 -6.60 -3.26 13.58
N SER A 89 -5.83 -3.30 12.49
CA SER A 89 -6.21 -2.64 11.23
C SER A 89 -7.55 -3.17 10.72
N LEU A 90 -7.72 -4.49 10.70
CA LEU A 90 -8.97 -5.11 10.26
C LEU A 90 -10.15 -4.85 11.21
N ALA A 91 -9.91 -4.64 12.51
CA ALA A 91 -10.97 -4.19 13.42
C ALA A 91 -11.50 -2.81 13.03
N GLN A 92 -10.60 -1.87 12.72
CA GLN A 92 -10.99 -0.53 12.21
C GLN A 92 -11.69 -0.62 10.85
N ALA A 93 -11.19 -1.46 9.94
CA ALA A 93 -11.79 -1.65 8.63
C ALA A 93 -13.23 -2.21 8.70
N ARG A 94 -13.48 -3.16 9.62
CA ARG A 94 -14.83 -3.70 9.86
C ARG A 94 -15.76 -2.67 10.47
N ASP A 95 -15.30 -1.91 11.46
CA ASP A 95 -16.09 -0.82 12.07
C ASP A 95 -16.48 0.22 11.01
N LEU A 96 -15.54 0.67 10.20
CA LEU A 96 -15.80 1.61 9.12
C LEU A 96 -16.81 1.05 8.12
N ALA A 97 -16.65 -0.19 7.68
CA ALA A 97 -17.59 -0.81 6.74
C ALA A 97 -19.00 -0.95 7.34
N GLU A 98 -19.12 -1.36 8.61
CA GLU A 98 -20.39 -1.47 9.33
C GLU A 98 -21.09 -0.11 9.44
N ARG A 99 -20.37 0.94 9.88
CA ARG A 99 -20.88 2.30 10.01
C ARG A 99 -21.34 2.89 8.66
N CYS A 100 -20.72 2.46 7.57
CA CYS A 100 -21.09 2.86 6.21
C CYS A 100 -22.12 1.94 5.55
N GLY A 101 -22.58 0.87 6.23
CA GLY A 101 -23.52 -0.10 5.68
C GLY A 101 -22.96 -0.93 4.51
N ALA A 102 -21.63 -1.07 4.44
CA ALA A 102 -20.94 -1.78 3.36
C ALA A 102 -20.66 -3.25 3.78
N GLY A 103 -21.12 -4.20 2.97
CA GLY A 103 -20.93 -5.64 3.23
C GLY A 103 -19.57 -6.17 2.77
N ILE A 104 -18.46 -5.62 3.30
CA ILE A 104 -17.11 -5.99 2.92
C ILE A 104 -16.57 -7.07 3.85
N ALA A 105 -16.04 -8.15 3.27
CA ALA A 105 -15.34 -9.20 4.00
C ALA A 105 -13.86 -8.83 4.20
N TYR A 106 -13.34 -9.02 5.43
CA TYR A 106 -11.94 -8.80 5.75
C TYR A 106 -11.30 -10.06 6.30
N VAL A 107 -10.16 -10.45 5.73
CA VAL A 107 -9.42 -11.68 6.06
C VAL A 107 -8.08 -11.33 6.68
N GLU A 108 -7.82 -11.89 7.89
CA GLU A 108 -6.53 -11.73 8.56
C GLU A 108 -5.55 -12.80 8.06
N ALA A 109 -4.53 -12.37 7.33
CA ALA A 109 -3.43 -13.23 6.89
C ALA A 109 -2.22 -12.41 6.44
N ASP A 110 -1.04 -13.03 6.50
CA ASP A 110 0.13 -12.58 5.76
C ASP A 110 -0.16 -12.67 4.25
N VAL A 111 0.20 -11.63 3.49
CA VAL A 111 -0.02 -11.56 2.04
C VAL A 111 0.59 -12.76 1.30
N TYR A 112 1.69 -13.30 1.78
CA TYR A 112 2.31 -14.51 1.22
C TYR A 112 1.45 -15.78 1.38
N GLN A 113 0.48 -15.75 2.25
CA GLN A 113 -0.49 -16.83 2.49
C GLN A 113 -1.85 -16.56 1.84
N ALA A 114 -2.00 -15.45 1.13
CA ALA A 114 -3.29 -15.01 0.60
C ALA A 114 -4.00 -16.11 -0.21
N ALA A 115 -3.29 -16.83 -1.08
CA ALA A 115 -3.87 -17.92 -1.88
C ALA A 115 -4.22 -19.19 -1.07
N GLN A 116 -3.88 -19.26 0.23
CA GLN A 116 -4.26 -20.37 1.11
C GLN A 116 -5.57 -20.08 1.86
N VAL A 117 -5.91 -18.79 2.02
CA VAL A 117 -7.08 -18.33 2.80
C VAL A 117 -8.15 -17.70 1.90
N LEU A 118 -7.81 -17.34 0.68
CA LEU A 118 -8.69 -16.78 -0.33
C LEU A 118 -8.78 -17.72 -1.54
N PRO A 119 -9.86 -17.65 -2.34
CA PRO A 119 -10.00 -18.49 -3.52
C PRO A 119 -8.88 -18.27 -4.53
N ALA A 120 -8.08 -19.29 -4.80
CA ALA A 120 -7.10 -19.28 -5.88
C ALA A 120 -7.82 -19.11 -7.24
N ALA A 121 -7.23 -18.33 -8.16
CA ALA A 121 -7.82 -17.96 -9.44
C ALA A 121 -9.29 -17.45 -9.30
N GLY A 122 -9.54 -16.72 -8.21
CA GLY A 122 -10.88 -16.27 -7.84
C GLY A 122 -11.20 -14.82 -8.17
N PHE A 123 -10.21 -14.00 -8.53
CA PHE A 123 -10.34 -12.55 -8.62
C PHE A 123 -10.11 -12.02 -10.05
N ASP A 124 -10.95 -11.05 -10.42
CA ASP A 124 -10.81 -10.29 -11.66
C ASP A 124 -9.79 -9.16 -11.51
N LEU A 125 -9.68 -8.63 -10.28
CA LEU A 125 -8.75 -7.56 -9.92
C LEU A 125 -8.07 -7.88 -8.58
N VAL A 126 -6.74 -7.79 -8.56
CA VAL A 126 -5.94 -7.63 -7.35
C VAL A 126 -5.51 -6.18 -7.29
N TYR A 127 -5.87 -5.50 -6.20
CA TYR A 127 -5.46 -4.12 -5.95
C TYR A 127 -4.45 -4.10 -4.78
N THR A 128 -3.36 -3.36 -4.95
CA THR A 128 -2.39 -3.07 -3.90
C THR A 128 -2.18 -1.56 -3.87
N GLY A 129 -2.52 -0.95 -2.75
CA GLY A 129 -2.38 0.49 -2.53
C GLY A 129 -0.96 0.90 -2.17
N ILE A 130 -0.73 2.21 -2.10
CA ILE A 130 0.59 2.79 -1.88
C ILE A 130 1.12 2.51 -0.46
N GLY A 131 2.43 2.28 -0.35
CA GLY A 131 3.11 2.02 0.92
C GLY A 131 3.03 0.56 1.37
N ALA A 132 2.81 -0.39 0.45
CA ALA A 132 2.61 -1.79 0.78
C ALA A 132 3.86 -2.66 0.60
N LEU A 133 4.63 -2.46 -0.47
CA LEU A 133 5.71 -3.39 -0.81
C LEU A 133 6.94 -3.28 0.10
N CYS A 134 7.18 -2.13 0.70
CA CYS A 134 8.30 -1.92 1.63
C CYS A 134 8.23 -2.80 2.89
N TRP A 135 7.07 -3.34 3.24
CA TRP A 135 6.90 -4.24 4.39
C TRP A 135 7.23 -5.71 4.07
N LEU A 136 7.59 -6.01 2.85
CA LEU A 136 7.74 -7.36 2.34
C LEU A 136 9.20 -7.73 2.11
N PRO A 137 9.71 -8.81 2.74
CA PRO A 137 11.09 -9.25 2.55
C PRO A 137 11.38 -9.90 1.18
N SER A 138 10.35 -10.17 0.35
CA SER A 138 10.54 -10.79 -0.98
C SER A 138 9.43 -10.41 -1.96
N ILE A 139 9.80 -9.67 -2.98
CA ILE A 139 8.89 -9.29 -4.05
C ILE A 139 8.48 -10.48 -4.91
N GLU A 140 9.34 -11.47 -5.07
CA GLU A 140 9.03 -12.70 -5.80
C GLU A 140 7.86 -13.46 -5.16
N ARG A 141 7.84 -13.61 -3.83
CA ARG A 141 6.74 -14.27 -3.11
C ARG A 141 5.44 -13.49 -3.19
N TRP A 142 5.51 -12.16 -3.17
CA TRP A 142 4.34 -11.31 -3.38
C TRP A 142 3.76 -11.50 -4.78
N ALA A 143 4.61 -11.48 -5.82
CA ALA A 143 4.17 -11.71 -7.19
C ALA A 143 3.53 -13.10 -7.38
N GLN A 144 4.06 -14.14 -6.69
CA GLN A 144 3.45 -15.47 -6.65
C GLN A 144 2.04 -15.44 -6.05
N ALA A 145 1.86 -14.73 -4.93
CA ALA A 145 0.55 -14.60 -4.29
C ALA A 145 -0.45 -13.88 -5.20
N VAL A 146 -0.05 -12.76 -5.82
CA VAL A 146 -0.86 -12.02 -6.80
C VAL A 146 -1.28 -12.93 -7.97
N ALA A 147 -0.31 -13.62 -8.56
CA ALA A 147 -0.58 -14.52 -9.68
C ALA A 147 -1.52 -15.66 -9.30
N ALA A 148 -1.38 -16.22 -8.10
CA ALA A 148 -2.24 -17.32 -7.63
C ALA A 148 -3.68 -16.88 -7.38
N LEU A 149 -3.91 -15.63 -6.98
CA LEU A 149 -5.25 -15.07 -6.72
C LEU A 149 -6.01 -14.71 -8.00
N LEU A 150 -5.30 -14.23 -9.02
CA LEU A 150 -5.92 -13.77 -10.27
C LEU A 150 -6.46 -14.93 -11.11
N LYS A 151 -7.64 -14.73 -11.69
CA LYS A 151 -8.16 -15.54 -12.81
C LYS A 151 -7.26 -15.38 -14.05
N PRO A 152 -7.22 -16.32 -14.97
CA PRO A 152 -6.70 -16.06 -16.33
C PRO A 152 -7.42 -14.83 -16.93
N GLY A 153 -6.65 -13.85 -17.44
CA GLY A 153 -7.18 -12.58 -17.91
C GLY A 153 -7.50 -11.55 -16.81
N GLY A 154 -7.45 -11.93 -15.54
CA GLY A 154 -7.55 -11.00 -14.41
C GLY A 154 -6.34 -10.08 -14.32
N ARG A 155 -6.50 -8.92 -13.69
CA ARG A 155 -5.47 -7.87 -13.68
C ARG A 155 -5.01 -7.48 -12.28
N LEU A 156 -3.76 -7.09 -12.19
CA LEU A 156 -3.17 -6.37 -11.06
C LEU A 156 -3.27 -4.87 -11.33
N PHE A 157 -3.66 -4.12 -10.31
CA PHE A 157 -3.43 -2.69 -10.19
C PHE A 157 -2.56 -2.45 -8.94
N LEU A 158 -1.39 -1.90 -9.13
CA LEU A 158 -0.45 -1.54 -8.08
C LEU A 158 -0.14 -0.05 -8.20
N ARG A 159 -0.28 0.70 -7.11
CA ARG A 159 0.39 1.98 -6.91
C ARG A 159 1.29 1.87 -5.70
N ASP A 160 2.57 2.27 -5.82
CA ASP A 160 3.45 2.27 -4.65
C ASP A 160 4.47 3.43 -4.68
N GLY A 161 5.13 3.67 -3.55
CA GLY A 161 6.27 4.57 -3.46
C GLY A 161 7.38 4.13 -4.41
N HIS A 162 8.02 5.10 -5.08
CA HIS A 162 9.06 4.76 -6.04
C HIS A 162 10.34 4.30 -5.32
N PRO A 163 10.99 3.19 -5.72
CA PRO A 163 12.17 2.68 -5.05
C PRO A 163 13.36 3.65 -5.04
N MET A 164 13.42 4.60 -5.98
CA MET A 164 14.41 5.69 -5.91
C MET A 164 14.16 6.64 -4.75
N LEU A 165 12.88 6.98 -4.47
CA LEU A 165 12.53 7.78 -3.30
C LEU A 165 12.90 7.04 -2.02
N MET A 166 12.56 5.76 -1.92
CA MET A 166 12.86 4.92 -0.74
C MET A 166 14.37 4.71 -0.50
N ALA A 167 15.20 5.01 -1.48
CA ALA A 167 16.67 4.98 -1.34
C ALA A 167 17.27 6.32 -0.88
N VAL A 168 16.48 7.40 -0.86
CA VAL A 168 16.93 8.73 -0.39
C VAL A 168 16.82 8.79 1.13
N ASN A 169 17.84 9.37 1.79
CA ASN A 169 17.75 9.68 3.21
C ASN A 169 16.94 10.97 3.41
N GLU A 170 15.79 10.84 4.10
CA GLU A 170 14.85 11.91 4.40
C GLU A 170 15.33 12.89 5.47
N ASP A 171 16.36 12.56 6.23
CA ASP A 171 16.93 13.44 7.26
C ASP A 171 17.64 14.68 6.68
N HIS A 172 17.88 14.69 5.37
CA HIS A 172 18.51 15.82 4.69
C HIS A 172 17.44 16.77 4.13
N GLU A 173 17.30 17.95 4.73
CA GLU A 173 16.33 18.96 4.30
C GLU A 173 16.78 19.78 3.07
N ASP A 174 18.05 19.69 2.65
CA ASP A 174 18.67 20.55 1.64
C ASP A 174 19.16 19.84 0.37
N ARG A 175 19.12 18.49 0.35
CA ARG A 175 19.65 17.69 -0.75
C ARG A 175 19.00 16.32 -0.86
N LEU A 176 19.07 15.73 -2.05
CA LEU A 176 18.70 14.35 -2.30
C LEU A 176 19.98 13.49 -2.22
N GLN A 177 20.09 12.65 -1.20
CA GLN A 177 21.24 11.78 -0.99
C GLN A 177 20.79 10.34 -0.87
N LEU A 178 21.31 9.47 -1.76
CA LEU A 178 21.05 8.04 -1.70
C LEU A 178 21.89 7.41 -0.60
N GLU A 179 21.25 6.81 0.39
CA GLU A 179 21.93 6.14 1.52
C GLU A 179 21.36 4.77 1.81
N TYR A 180 20.11 4.51 1.39
CA TYR A 180 19.44 3.24 1.60
C TYR A 180 19.52 2.33 0.36
N PRO A 181 19.35 1.01 0.53
CA PRO A 181 19.35 0.08 -0.59
C PRO A 181 18.25 0.42 -1.61
N TYR A 182 18.58 0.39 -2.89
CA TYR A 182 17.60 0.43 -3.99
C TYR A 182 17.13 -0.98 -4.37
N PHE A 183 18.00 -1.97 -4.28
CA PHE A 183 17.71 -3.36 -4.62
C PHE A 183 17.28 -4.14 -3.38
N GLU A 184 16.48 -5.20 -3.60
CA GLU A 184 16.09 -6.13 -2.54
C GLU A 184 17.33 -6.72 -1.86
N CYS A 185 17.38 -6.61 -0.54
CA CYS A 185 18.43 -7.14 0.29
C CYS A 185 17.88 -8.21 1.23
N GLU A 186 18.72 -9.18 1.63
CA GLU A 186 18.33 -10.19 2.61
C GLU A 186 18.03 -9.56 3.99
N ALA A 187 18.86 -8.59 4.38
CA ALA A 187 18.66 -7.85 5.63
C ALA A 187 17.74 -6.64 5.39
N PRO A 188 16.79 -6.38 6.30
CA PRO A 188 15.97 -5.18 6.22
C PRO A 188 16.76 -3.92 6.55
N THR A 189 16.29 -2.77 6.10
CA THR A 189 16.53 -1.50 6.77
C THR A 189 15.75 -1.50 8.08
N VAL A 190 16.41 -1.18 9.18
CA VAL A 190 15.79 -1.15 10.51
C VAL A 190 15.54 0.29 10.91
N TRP A 191 14.30 0.60 11.19
CA TRP A 191 13.87 1.91 11.66
C TRP A 191 13.51 1.86 13.13
N ILE A 192 13.91 2.90 13.88
CA ILE A 192 13.56 3.07 15.28
C ILE A 192 12.89 4.43 15.42
N SER A 193 11.57 4.43 15.61
CA SER A 193 10.78 5.66 15.78
C SER A 193 9.60 5.42 16.71
N ASP A 194 9.36 6.34 17.61
CA ASP A 194 8.16 6.38 18.45
C ASP A 194 7.01 7.16 17.81
N GLN A 195 7.16 7.57 16.53
CA GLN A 195 6.18 8.33 15.76
C GLN A 195 5.61 7.52 14.62
N THR A 196 4.49 8.00 14.10
CA THR A 196 3.87 7.52 12.87
C THR A 196 3.66 8.69 11.92
N TYR A 197 3.34 8.43 10.66
CA TYR A 197 3.19 9.45 9.62
C TYR A 197 1.88 10.27 9.70
N VAL A 198 0.97 9.94 10.62
CA VAL A 198 -0.21 10.76 10.91
C VAL A 198 0.05 11.67 12.09
N ASP A 199 -0.62 12.84 12.13
CA ASP A 199 -0.56 13.77 13.24
C ASP A 199 -1.22 13.15 14.49
N THR A 200 -0.41 12.89 15.53
CA THR A 200 -0.86 12.34 16.81
C THR A 200 0.08 12.75 17.95
N GLU A 201 -0.49 13.02 19.12
CA GLU A 201 0.28 13.28 20.35
C GLU A 201 0.76 11.97 21.04
N GLN A 202 0.25 10.82 20.61
CA GLN A 202 0.57 9.54 21.24
C GLN A 202 1.85 8.94 20.63
N ALA A 203 2.87 8.77 21.48
CA ALA A 203 4.08 8.05 21.11
C ALA A 203 3.82 6.54 21.02
N LEU A 204 4.46 5.88 20.06
CA LEU A 204 4.42 4.43 19.89
C LEU A 204 5.34 3.75 20.89
N THR A 205 4.93 2.58 21.37
CA THR A 205 5.74 1.69 22.20
C THR A 205 6.44 0.60 21.37
N GLN A 206 5.84 0.26 20.21
CA GLN A 206 6.42 -0.65 19.21
C GLN A 206 7.23 0.16 18.21
N THR A 207 8.44 0.54 18.60
CA THR A 207 9.27 1.53 17.89
C THR A 207 10.11 0.93 16.76
N GLU A 208 10.41 -0.38 16.79
CA GLU A 208 11.24 -1.05 15.79
C GLU A 208 10.39 -1.56 14.63
N THR A 209 10.73 -1.12 13.41
CA THR A 209 10.14 -1.64 12.16
C THR A 209 11.23 -2.06 11.17
N HIS A 210 10.88 -3.02 10.32
CA HIS A 210 11.76 -3.59 9.32
C HIS A 210 11.18 -3.38 7.93
N GLU A 211 11.95 -2.75 7.05
CA GLU A 211 11.53 -2.44 5.68
C GLU A 211 12.52 -2.95 4.65
N TRP A 212 12.03 -3.22 3.46
CA TRP A 212 12.82 -3.61 2.30
C TRP A 212 12.47 -2.72 1.12
N ASN A 213 13.46 -2.37 0.33
CA ASN A 213 13.22 -1.73 -0.95
C ASN A 213 13.27 -2.78 -2.06
N HIS A 214 12.50 -2.57 -3.12
CA HIS A 214 12.42 -3.45 -4.27
C HIS A 214 12.58 -2.63 -5.53
N GLY A 215 13.71 -2.75 -6.20
CA GLY A 215 13.97 -2.04 -7.45
C GLY A 215 12.86 -2.28 -8.48
N LEU A 216 12.50 -1.25 -9.25
CA LEU A 216 11.40 -1.34 -10.21
C LEU A 216 11.60 -2.50 -11.21
N GLY A 217 12.85 -2.76 -11.62
CA GLY A 217 13.21 -3.90 -12.45
C GLY A 217 12.97 -5.25 -11.75
N GLU A 218 13.14 -5.33 -10.43
CA GLU A 218 12.87 -6.54 -9.63
C GLU A 218 11.37 -6.81 -9.55
N VAL A 219 10.56 -5.78 -9.28
CA VAL A 219 9.08 -5.87 -9.26
C VAL A 219 8.56 -6.37 -10.61
N ILE A 220 8.97 -5.74 -11.70
CA ILE A 220 8.57 -6.12 -13.07
C ILE A 220 9.00 -7.56 -13.37
N THR A 221 10.24 -7.91 -13.07
CA THR A 221 10.78 -9.26 -13.34
C THR A 221 10.03 -10.33 -12.57
N ALA A 222 9.71 -10.08 -11.29
CA ALA A 222 8.93 -11.01 -10.46
C ALA A 222 7.54 -11.25 -11.04
N LEU A 223 6.84 -10.18 -11.47
CA LEU A 223 5.54 -10.32 -12.12
C LEU A 223 5.61 -11.12 -13.42
N LEU A 224 6.58 -10.81 -14.30
CA LEU A 224 6.77 -11.54 -15.57
C LEU A 224 7.06 -13.03 -15.36
N ARG A 225 7.92 -13.37 -14.39
CA ARG A 225 8.26 -14.77 -14.04
C ARG A 225 7.05 -15.56 -13.54
N ASN A 226 6.08 -14.87 -12.94
CA ASN A 226 4.86 -15.48 -12.43
C ASN A 226 3.67 -15.41 -13.40
N GLY A 227 3.94 -15.18 -14.70
CA GLY A 227 2.95 -15.27 -15.77
C GLY A 227 2.03 -14.03 -15.86
N LEU A 228 2.47 -12.88 -15.34
CA LEU A 228 1.79 -11.62 -15.55
C LEU A 228 2.48 -10.82 -16.66
N ARG A 229 1.72 -10.31 -17.60
CA ARG A 229 2.20 -9.42 -18.67
C ARG A 229 1.92 -7.97 -18.28
N ILE A 230 2.95 -7.16 -18.20
CA ILE A 230 2.82 -5.73 -17.90
C ILE A 230 2.01 -5.05 -19.00
N THR A 231 1.03 -4.25 -18.62
CA THR A 231 0.15 -3.51 -19.55
C THR A 231 0.30 -2.01 -19.42
N ALA A 232 0.72 -1.52 -18.26
CA ALA A 232 1.05 -0.12 -18.04
C ALA A 232 2.12 0.03 -16.96
N LEU A 233 2.94 1.04 -17.10
CA LEU A 233 3.86 1.55 -16.08
C LEU A 233 3.92 3.06 -16.24
N GLU A 234 3.62 3.78 -15.17
CA GLU A 234 3.64 5.25 -15.11
C GLU A 234 4.33 5.68 -13.82
N GLU A 235 5.36 6.50 -13.95
CA GLU A 235 6.07 7.09 -12.82
C GLU A 235 5.51 8.48 -12.54
N HIS A 236 5.35 8.83 -11.26
CA HIS A 236 4.71 10.07 -10.82
C HIS A 236 5.69 10.95 -10.06
N GLN A 237 5.58 12.28 -10.27
CA GLN A 237 6.34 13.31 -9.55
C GLN A 237 5.66 13.67 -8.21
N SER A 238 4.76 12.81 -7.71
CA SER A 238 3.97 13.06 -6.52
C SER A 238 3.79 11.80 -5.68
N ILE A 239 3.43 12.02 -4.38
CA ILE A 239 3.15 10.99 -3.39
C ILE A 239 2.16 11.57 -2.36
N PRO A 240 1.29 10.76 -1.70
CA PRO A 240 0.25 11.30 -0.82
C PRO A 240 0.72 11.70 0.59
N TRP A 241 2.00 11.69 0.89
CA TRP A 241 2.56 12.19 2.17
C TRP A 241 3.84 12.98 1.94
N GLU A 242 4.26 13.76 2.95
CA GLU A 242 5.55 14.45 2.93
C GLU A 242 6.69 13.46 3.18
N ALA A 243 7.20 12.87 2.09
CA ALA A 243 8.25 11.86 2.15
C ALA A 243 9.65 12.43 2.40
N LEU A 244 9.88 13.71 2.10
CA LEU A 244 11.15 14.41 2.27
C LEU A 244 10.87 15.75 2.98
N PRO A 245 10.87 15.77 4.32
CA PRO A 245 10.54 16.95 5.10
C PRO A 245 11.34 18.18 4.71
N GLY A 246 10.65 19.32 4.60
CA GLY A 246 11.27 20.59 4.21
C GLY A 246 11.58 20.76 2.71
N GLN A 247 11.53 19.69 1.92
CA GLN A 247 11.79 19.72 0.48
C GLN A 247 10.52 19.62 -0.38
N MET A 248 9.36 19.42 0.23
CA MET A 248 8.12 19.15 -0.48
C MET A 248 7.04 20.20 -0.21
N THR A 249 6.05 20.27 -1.09
CA THR A 249 4.85 21.07 -0.94
C THR A 249 3.61 20.27 -1.29
N LEU A 250 2.53 20.48 -0.53
CA LEU A 250 1.23 19.87 -0.78
C LEU A 250 0.51 20.63 -1.91
N GLY A 251 0.04 19.91 -2.92
CA GLY A 251 -0.81 20.42 -3.99
C GLY A 251 -2.29 20.40 -3.64
N ASP A 252 -3.11 21.09 -4.43
CA ASP A 252 -4.58 21.13 -4.26
C ASP A 252 -5.24 19.76 -4.50
N ASP A 253 -4.53 18.82 -5.09
CA ASP A 253 -4.95 17.44 -5.36
C ASP A 253 -4.63 16.46 -4.21
N GLY A 254 -4.11 16.95 -3.08
CA GLY A 254 -3.72 16.12 -1.93
C GLY A 254 -2.38 15.41 -2.10
N GLU A 255 -1.64 15.70 -3.17
CA GLU A 255 -0.37 15.07 -3.47
C GLU A 255 0.82 16.00 -3.17
N TRP A 256 1.85 15.46 -2.54
CA TRP A 256 3.11 16.15 -2.25
C TRP A 256 4.09 16.05 -3.41
N ARG A 257 4.82 17.12 -3.69
CA ARG A 257 5.81 17.24 -4.76
C ARG A 257 7.05 17.96 -4.27
N LEU A 258 8.20 17.67 -4.88
CA LEU A 258 9.39 18.48 -4.63
C LEU A 258 9.14 19.94 -5.00
N ILE A 259 9.54 20.86 -4.12
CA ILE A 259 9.47 22.31 -4.37
C ILE A 259 10.41 22.68 -5.52
N GLU A 260 11.64 22.17 -5.45
CA GLU A 260 12.66 22.48 -6.46
C GLU A 260 12.85 21.33 -7.44
N ALA A 261 12.78 21.63 -8.75
CA ALA A 261 13.06 20.71 -9.84
C ALA A 261 12.35 19.33 -9.68
N PRO A 262 10.99 19.28 -9.62
CA PRO A 262 10.23 18.06 -9.34
C PRO A 262 10.50 16.91 -10.31
N TRP A 263 11.03 17.19 -11.48
CA TRP A 263 11.41 16.17 -12.47
C TRP A 263 12.69 15.39 -12.13
N ARG A 264 13.38 15.71 -11.03
CA ARG A 264 14.64 15.06 -10.65
C ARG A 264 14.45 13.66 -10.06
N LEU A 265 13.30 13.41 -9.42
CA LEU A 265 13.05 12.20 -8.66
C LEU A 265 11.61 11.72 -8.89
N PRO A 266 11.39 10.50 -9.35
CA PRO A 266 10.06 9.89 -9.31
C PRO A 266 9.71 9.56 -7.85
N LEU A 267 8.49 9.95 -7.41
CA LEU A 267 8.07 9.80 -6.02
C LEU A 267 7.16 8.59 -5.81
N SER A 268 6.32 8.27 -6.78
CA SER A 268 5.50 7.05 -6.78
C SER A 268 5.39 6.49 -8.21
N TYR A 269 4.80 5.32 -8.34
CA TYR A 269 4.53 4.72 -9.65
C TYR A 269 3.23 3.92 -9.63
N THR A 270 2.57 3.83 -10.79
CA THR A 270 1.46 2.92 -11.04
C THR A 270 1.90 1.85 -12.03
N LEU A 271 1.68 0.59 -11.68
CA LEU A 271 1.96 -0.56 -12.53
C LEU A 271 0.69 -1.39 -12.70
N GLN A 272 0.38 -1.77 -13.94
CA GLN A 272 -0.70 -2.69 -14.23
C GLN A 272 -0.18 -3.90 -15.00
N ALA A 273 -0.75 -5.06 -14.70
CA ALA A 273 -0.40 -6.32 -15.37
C ALA A 273 -1.63 -7.20 -15.50
N ILE A 274 -1.64 -8.06 -16.52
CA ILE A 274 -2.68 -9.05 -16.77
C ILE A 274 -2.09 -10.44 -16.64
N LYS A 275 -2.79 -11.35 -15.94
CA LYS A 275 -2.43 -12.75 -15.87
C LYS A 275 -2.71 -13.43 -17.22
N VAL A 276 -1.68 -14.04 -17.80
CA VAL A 276 -1.73 -14.76 -19.10
C VAL A 276 -2.22 -16.18 -18.91
#